data_0ba4c1eebb720ae86e34d04b06331aab
#
_entry.id   0ba4c1eebb720ae86e34d04b06331aab
#
_cell.length_a   1.000
_cell.length_b   1.000
_cell.length_c   1.000
_cell.angle_alpha   90.00
_cell.angle_beta   90.00
_cell.angle_gamma   90.00
#
_symmetry.space_group_name_H-M   'P 1'
#
loop_
_entity.id
_entity.type
_entity.pdbx_description
1 polymer ?
#
loop_
_entity_poly.entity_id
_entity_poly.type
_entity_poly.pdbx_seq_one_letter_code
_entity_poly.pdbx_strand_id
1 'polypeptide(L)'
;PAEAFAALKRERLLSAMVPAAYGGAGLSLADVGAICETLAQGCASTAMIYAMHQIQVACIDEHGSESPWHRQLLTQLCEHQWLFASATSEETIGGNMRTSACAVEADAERFSIEKLAPTISYGAHADAILVTARRTAESAAADQVLIVALRDETLLEKRGVWDSMGMRGTCSEGFRLVASGLAGQILPTPFAEIADQTMLPVSHTLWASVWTGVAADAVNRAKAFYRAQARSKPGAISPAGMRLAHAVGLLQMMQARLSVALDAARAAHAARLHESQADAPLAAMLGFASDMNTLKTSISSTALDVVHEVMMICGMAGYKNGTPYSVGRHLRDLYSAPLMINNDRIAQNTASLLLAQRPAAPGRV
;
A
#
# COMPACT_ATOMS: atom_id res chain seq x y z
N PRO A 1 3.63 18.10 1.77
CA PRO A 1 2.40 17.29 1.83
C PRO A 1 1.28 17.91 2.68
N ALA A 2 1.53 19.00 3.45
CA ALA A 2 0.52 19.58 4.36
C ALA A 2 -0.84 19.87 3.69
N GLU A 3 -0.83 20.46 2.49
CA GLU A 3 -2.05 20.73 1.72
C GLU A 3 -2.81 19.44 1.38
N ALA A 4 -2.09 18.37 1.02
CA ALA A 4 -2.68 17.06 0.73
C ALA A 4 -3.34 16.46 1.98
N PHE A 5 -2.68 16.51 3.14
CA PHE A 5 -3.26 16.05 4.41
C PHE A 5 -4.50 16.85 4.78
N ALA A 6 -4.44 18.19 4.66
CA ALA A 6 -5.59 19.05 4.92
C ALA A 6 -6.77 18.73 3.98
N ALA A 7 -6.51 18.44 2.71
CA ALA A 7 -7.54 18.04 1.76
C ALA A 7 -8.15 16.68 2.12
N LEU A 8 -7.33 15.65 2.41
CA LEU A 8 -7.83 14.33 2.82
C LEU A 8 -8.71 14.41 4.08
N LYS A 9 -8.29 15.21 5.09
CA LYS A 9 -9.07 15.44 6.30
C LYS A 9 -10.39 16.19 6.02
N ARG A 10 -10.35 17.25 5.24
CA ARG A 10 -11.54 18.05 4.89
C ARG A 10 -12.59 17.24 4.14
N GLU A 11 -12.17 16.42 3.19
CA GLU A 11 -13.05 15.55 2.41
C GLU A 11 -13.42 14.25 3.15
N ARG A 12 -13.02 14.10 4.42
CA ARG A 12 -13.26 12.94 5.29
C ARG A 12 -12.81 11.60 4.69
N LEU A 13 -11.78 11.63 3.87
CA LEU A 13 -11.27 10.43 3.19
C LEU A 13 -10.51 9.49 4.13
N LEU A 14 -10.02 9.99 5.28
CA LEU A 14 -9.27 9.14 6.21
C LEU A 14 -10.16 8.10 6.92
N SER A 15 -11.47 8.35 7.03
CA SER A 15 -12.43 7.39 7.59
C SER A 15 -13.18 6.57 6.52
N ALA A 16 -12.66 6.50 5.29
CA ALA A 16 -13.36 5.88 4.15
C ALA A 16 -13.71 4.40 4.38
N MET A 17 -12.76 3.58 4.84
CA MET A 17 -12.99 2.15 5.11
C MET A 17 -13.63 1.87 6.47
N VAL A 18 -13.59 2.82 7.41
CA VAL A 18 -14.16 2.60 8.75
C VAL A 18 -15.66 2.31 8.63
N PRO A 19 -16.20 1.27 9.29
CA PRO A 19 -17.62 0.95 9.26
C PRO A 19 -18.51 2.11 9.71
N ALA A 20 -19.70 2.21 9.14
CA ALA A 20 -20.68 3.25 9.48
C ALA A 20 -21.07 3.23 10.97
N ALA A 21 -21.01 2.08 11.62
CA ALA A 21 -21.26 1.94 13.06
C ALA A 21 -20.30 2.78 13.93
N TYR A 22 -19.08 3.10 13.42
CA TYR A 22 -18.08 3.95 14.09
C TYR A 22 -18.00 5.36 13.49
N GLY A 23 -18.92 5.72 12.58
CA GLY A 23 -18.98 7.04 11.94
C GLY A 23 -18.18 7.18 10.66
N GLY A 24 -17.67 6.08 10.10
CA GLY A 24 -17.00 6.02 8.81
C GLY A 24 -17.95 5.92 7.63
N ALA A 25 -17.41 5.88 6.40
CA ALA A 25 -18.18 5.72 5.19
C ALA A 25 -18.47 4.24 4.83
N GLY A 26 -17.76 3.28 5.42
CA GLY A 26 -17.91 1.85 5.15
C GLY A 26 -17.63 1.46 3.70
N LEU A 27 -16.71 2.17 3.03
CA LEU A 27 -16.36 1.91 1.64
C LEU A 27 -15.63 0.58 1.50
N SER A 28 -15.94 -0.12 0.42
CA SER A 28 -15.26 -1.37 0.09
C SER A 28 -13.81 -1.14 -0.37
N LEU A 29 -13.00 -2.20 -0.34
CA LEU A 29 -11.63 -2.18 -0.88
C LEU A 29 -11.59 -1.70 -2.34
N ALA A 30 -12.59 -2.05 -3.15
CA ALA A 30 -12.69 -1.63 -4.55
C ALA A 30 -12.95 -0.11 -4.67
N ASP A 31 -13.83 0.46 -3.83
CA ASP A 31 -14.11 1.90 -3.80
C ASP A 31 -12.85 2.68 -3.39
N VAL A 32 -12.16 2.22 -2.35
CA VAL A 32 -10.89 2.82 -1.90
C VAL A 32 -9.79 2.69 -2.96
N GLY A 33 -9.75 1.56 -3.67
CA GLY A 33 -8.87 1.38 -4.84
C GLY A 33 -9.14 2.41 -5.93
N ALA A 34 -10.41 2.67 -6.27
CA ALA A 34 -10.80 3.69 -7.25
C ALA A 34 -10.43 5.12 -6.81
N ILE A 35 -10.54 5.42 -5.50
CA ILE A 35 -10.04 6.68 -4.94
C ILE A 35 -8.51 6.76 -5.08
N CYS A 36 -7.78 5.68 -4.79
CA CYS A 36 -6.33 5.62 -4.97
C CYS A 36 -5.93 5.89 -6.43
N GLU A 37 -6.60 5.26 -7.41
CA GLU A 37 -6.36 5.52 -8.84
C GLU A 37 -6.60 6.99 -9.21
N THR A 38 -7.68 7.58 -8.70
CA THR A 38 -8.04 8.98 -8.96
C THR A 38 -7.01 9.94 -8.37
N LEU A 39 -6.64 9.77 -7.12
CA LEU A 39 -5.63 10.59 -6.44
C LEU A 39 -4.26 10.48 -7.12
N ALA A 40 -3.90 9.29 -7.58
CA ALA A 40 -2.61 9.01 -8.22
C ALA A 40 -2.43 9.73 -9.56
N GLN A 41 -3.50 10.02 -10.28
CA GLN A 41 -3.46 10.84 -11.49
C GLN A 41 -3.00 12.29 -11.18
N GLY A 42 -3.34 12.80 -10.01
CA GLY A 42 -2.88 14.10 -9.54
C GLY A 42 -1.52 14.05 -8.84
N CYS A 43 -1.36 13.14 -7.87
CA CYS A 43 -0.15 13.02 -7.04
C CYS A 43 0.03 11.60 -6.50
N ALA A 44 1.04 10.89 -7.01
CA ALA A 44 1.38 9.54 -6.56
C ALA A 44 1.68 9.45 -5.05
N SER A 45 2.40 10.44 -4.50
CA SER A 45 2.71 10.48 -3.06
C SER A 45 1.45 10.60 -2.21
N THR A 46 0.51 11.48 -2.57
CA THR A 46 -0.77 11.62 -1.85
C THR A 46 -1.59 10.34 -1.90
N ALA A 47 -1.69 9.73 -3.08
CA ALA A 47 -2.39 8.46 -3.25
C ALA A 47 -1.77 7.33 -2.43
N MET A 48 -0.43 7.27 -2.39
CA MET A 48 0.30 6.27 -1.62
C MET A 48 0.11 6.47 -0.10
N ILE A 49 0.16 7.71 0.39
CA ILE A 49 -0.13 8.03 1.80
C ILE A 49 -1.55 7.58 2.16
N TYR A 50 -2.52 7.91 1.30
CA TYR A 50 -3.91 7.50 1.49
C TYR A 50 -4.05 5.97 1.50
N ALA A 51 -3.44 5.27 0.55
CA ALA A 51 -3.43 3.82 0.50
C ALA A 51 -2.82 3.19 1.77
N MET A 52 -1.63 3.68 2.18
CA MET A 52 -0.94 3.17 3.38
C MET A 52 -1.75 3.40 4.66
N HIS A 53 -2.43 4.54 4.77
CA HIS A 53 -3.33 4.81 5.88
C HIS A 53 -4.52 3.82 5.90
N GLN A 54 -5.18 3.59 4.76
CA GLN A 54 -6.32 2.67 4.69
C GLN A 54 -5.93 1.21 4.98
N ILE A 55 -4.69 0.81 4.68
CA ILE A 55 -4.16 -0.50 5.10
C ILE A 55 -4.17 -0.63 6.62
N GLN A 56 -3.76 0.42 7.34
CA GLN A 56 -3.76 0.39 8.81
C GLN A 56 -5.18 0.37 9.38
N VAL A 57 -6.09 1.14 8.78
CA VAL A 57 -7.52 1.12 9.13
C VAL A 57 -8.09 -0.29 8.98
N ALA A 58 -7.83 -0.95 7.84
CA ALA A 58 -8.30 -2.32 7.60
C ALA A 58 -7.76 -3.32 8.64
N CYS A 59 -6.47 -3.21 9.02
CA CYS A 59 -5.90 -4.07 10.05
C CYS A 59 -6.58 -3.89 11.40
N ILE A 60 -6.91 -2.66 11.80
CA ILE A 60 -7.58 -2.39 13.08
C ILE A 60 -9.03 -2.88 13.03
N ASP A 61 -9.76 -2.61 11.94
CA ASP A 61 -11.16 -3.01 11.80
C ASP A 61 -11.31 -4.52 11.83
N GLU A 62 -10.51 -5.26 11.04
CA GLU A 62 -10.58 -6.72 10.92
C GLU A 62 -10.11 -7.46 12.19
N HIS A 63 -9.07 -6.95 12.86
CA HIS A 63 -8.36 -7.69 13.92
C HIS A 63 -8.46 -7.04 15.31
N GLY A 64 -9.06 -5.85 15.40
CA GLY A 64 -9.28 -5.13 16.65
C GLY A 64 -10.74 -4.95 17.01
N SER A 65 -11.69 -5.34 16.17
CA SER A 65 -13.13 -5.07 16.33
C SER A 65 -13.75 -5.64 17.60
N GLU A 66 -13.19 -6.70 18.17
CA GLU A 66 -13.66 -7.27 19.46
C GLU A 66 -13.15 -6.46 20.66
N SER A 67 -12.07 -5.69 20.53
CA SER A 67 -11.49 -4.88 21.59
C SER A 67 -12.25 -3.55 21.76
N PRO A 68 -12.75 -3.22 22.93
CA PRO A 68 -13.39 -1.92 23.19
C PRO A 68 -12.49 -0.73 22.90
N TRP A 69 -11.18 -0.85 23.19
CA TRP A 69 -10.21 0.19 22.94
C TRP A 69 -10.07 0.49 21.43
N HIS A 70 -9.94 -0.54 20.59
CA HIS A 70 -9.80 -0.37 19.15
C HIS A 70 -11.08 0.15 18.48
N ARG A 71 -12.28 -0.24 18.97
CA ARG A 71 -13.54 0.36 18.51
C ARG A 71 -13.61 1.84 18.81
N GLN A 72 -13.20 2.25 20.02
CA GLN A 72 -13.12 3.66 20.39
C GLN A 72 -12.11 4.42 19.52
N LEU A 73 -10.96 3.81 19.22
CA LEU A 73 -9.95 4.38 18.31
C LEU A 73 -10.53 4.66 16.91
N LEU A 74 -11.30 3.72 16.34
CA LEU A 74 -11.96 3.91 15.04
C LEU A 74 -12.97 5.06 15.08
N THR A 75 -13.72 5.21 16.17
CA THR A 75 -14.64 6.35 16.38
C THR A 75 -13.86 7.67 16.43
N GLN A 76 -12.79 7.75 17.22
CA GLN A 76 -11.92 8.93 17.30
C GLN A 76 -11.25 9.27 15.94
N LEU A 77 -10.83 8.25 15.20
CA LEU A 77 -10.33 8.45 13.83
C LEU A 77 -11.39 9.16 12.97
N CYS A 78 -12.63 8.72 13.03
CA CYS A 78 -13.71 9.33 12.26
C CYS A 78 -14.02 10.77 12.70
N GLU A 79 -14.03 11.04 13.99
CA GLU A 79 -14.31 12.36 14.54
C GLU A 79 -13.23 13.37 14.16
N HIS A 80 -11.96 13.00 14.35
CA HIS A 80 -10.81 13.89 14.19
C HIS A 80 -10.09 13.75 12.85
N GLN A 81 -10.50 12.80 12.01
CA GLN A 81 -9.80 12.43 10.77
C GLN A 81 -8.31 12.18 11.02
N TRP A 82 -8.02 11.26 11.94
CA TRP A 82 -6.65 10.89 12.28
C TRP A 82 -5.95 10.17 11.12
N LEU A 83 -4.69 10.48 10.93
CA LEU A 83 -3.82 9.87 9.92
C LEU A 83 -2.96 8.78 10.58
N PHE A 84 -3.08 7.53 10.13
CA PHE A 84 -2.33 6.40 10.65
C PHE A 84 -1.16 6.06 9.75
N ALA A 85 0.04 5.97 10.34
CA ALA A 85 1.27 5.49 9.68
C ALA A 85 1.61 4.07 10.13
N SER A 86 2.69 3.52 9.60
CA SER A 86 3.16 2.18 9.92
C SER A 86 4.68 2.13 10.07
N ALA A 87 5.18 1.39 11.07
CA ALA A 87 6.58 1.13 11.35
C ALA A 87 6.84 -0.38 11.38
N THR A 88 6.79 -1.02 10.20
CA THR A 88 7.05 -2.45 10.01
C THR A 88 8.50 -2.75 9.61
N SER A 89 9.26 -1.74 9.17
CA SER A 89 10.67 -1.88 8.81
C SER A 89 11.59 -1.69 10.01
N GLU A 90 12.72 -2.36 10.00
CA GLU A 90 13.79 -2.25 11.01
C GLU A 90 15.16 -2.29 10.33
N GLU A 91 16.16 -1.60 10.88
CA GLU A 91 17.51 -1.53 10.32
C GLU A 91 18.18 -2.92 10.21
N THR A 92 17.93 -3.79 11.18
CA THR A 92 18.63 -5.09 11.32
C THR A 92 18.01 -6.24 10.53
N ILE A 93 16.75 -6.10 10.08
CA ILE A 93 16.01 -7.20 9.42
C ILE A 93 16.01 -7.13 7.89
N GLY A 94 16.68 -6.16 7.29
CA GLY A 94 16.79 -6.01 5.84
C GLY A 94 15.44 -5.95 5.10
N GLY A 95 14.41 -5.35 5.72
CA GLY A 95 13.07 -5.25 5.15
C GLY A 95 12.22 -6.53 5.21
N ASN A 96 12.61 -7.53 6.00
CA ASN A 96 11.80 -8.72 6.25
C ASN A 96 10.76 -8.45 7.35
N MET A 97 9.53 -8.09 6.96
CA MET A 97 8.44 -7.82 7.90
C MET A 97 7.97 -9.04 8.70
N ARG A 98 8.45 -10.25 8.38
CA ARG A 98 8.10 -11.49 9.10
C ARG A 98 8.94 -11.71 10.36
N THR A 99 9.89 -10.83 10.64
CA THR A 99 10.73 -10.88 11.84
C THR A 99 10.91 -9.49 12.42
N SER A 100 11.10 -9.38 13.73
CA SER A 100 11.43 -8.13 14.42
C SER A 100 12.53 -8.36 15.44
N ALA A 101 13.45 -7.40 15.57
CA ALA A 101 14.43 -7.34 16.65
C ALA A 101 13.89 -6.56 17.85
N CYS A 102 13.03 -5.54 17.59
CA CYS A 102 12.31 -4.82 18.62
C CYS A 102 11.38 -5.78 19.39
N ALA A 103 11.36 -5.68 20.70
CA ALA A 103 10.47 -6.47 21.57
C ALA A 103 9.57 -5.54 22.40
N VAL A 104 8.40 -6.05 22.75
CA VAL A 104 7.52 -5.41 23.70
C VAL A 104 8.03 -5.68 25.12
N GLU A 105 8.13 -4.64 25.91
CA GLU A 105 8.19 -4.73 27.36
C GLU A 105 6.80 -4.38 27.89
N ALA A 106 6.10 -5.33 28.50
CA ALA A 106 4.73 -5.11 28.95
C ALA A 106 4.50 -5.71 30.34
N ASP A 107 3.64 -5.06 31.11
CA ASP A 107 2.94 -5.61 32.27
C ASP A 107 1.44 -5.77 31.97
N ALA A 108 0.64 -5.98 33.01
CA ALA A 108 -0.81 -6.19 32.84
C ALA A 108 -1.55 -4.94 32.32
N GLU A 109 -1.01 -3.75 32.49
CA GLU A 109 -1.69 -2.47 32.22
C GLU A 109 -1.04 -1.69 31.09
N ARG A 110 0.29 -1.76 30.95
CA ARG A 110 1.05 -0.90 30.03
C ARG A 110 2.06 -1.69 29.21
N PHE A 111 2.41 -1.10 28.05
CA PHE A 111 3.56 -1.55 27.25
C PHE A 111 4.58 -0.43 27.06
N SER A 112 5.81 -0.81 26.75
CA SER A 112 6.82 0.07 26.14
C SER A 112 7.56 -0.64 25.02
N ILE A 113 8.00 0.15 24.03
CA ILE A 113 8.79 -0.33 22.89
C ILE A 113 9.83 0.72 22.48
N GLU A 114 10.96 0.23 21.99
CA GLU A 114 11.93 1.05 21.25
C GLU A 114 12.26 0.39 19.92
N LYS A 115 12.09 1.13 18.81
CA LYS A 115 12.30 0.64 17.45
C LYS A 115 13.16 1.58 16.62
N LEU A 116 14.21 1.04 15.98
CA LEU A 116 15.00 1.75 15.00
C LEU A 116 14.42 1.48 13.60
N ALA A 117 13.59 2.39 13.12
CA ALA A 117 12.93 2.27 11.82
C ALA A 117 13.69 3.10 10.77
N PRO A 118 14.24 2.48 9.71
CA PRO A 118 14.95 3.20 8.66
C PRO A 118 14.02 4.11 7.85
N THR A 119 12.72 3.80 7.84
CA THR A 119 11.69 4.60 7.17
C THR A 119 10.36 4.48 7.89
N ILE A 120 9.72 5.61 8.18
CA ILE A 120 8.30 5.70 8.56
C ILE A 120 7.67 6.74 7.65
N SER A 121 6.96 6.31 6.62
CA SER A 121 6.30 7.23 5.69
C SER A 121 5.37 8.16 6.46
N TYR A 122 5.49 9.47 6.20
CA TYR A 122 4.73 10.53 6.88
C TYR A 122 4.64 10.40 8.41
N GLY A 123 5.57 9.67 9.05
CA GLY A 123 5.54 9.41 10.49
C GLY A 123 5.51 10.68 11.35
N ALA A 124 6.22 11.74 10.94
CA ALA A 124 6.19 13.03 11.63
C ALA A 124 4.81 13.73 11.61
N HIS A 125 3.91 13.32 10.72
CA HIS A 125 2.58 13.90 10.51
C HIS A 125 1.44 12.97 10.96
N ALA A 126 1.76 11.76 11.36
CA ALA A 126 0.77 10.77 11.77
C ALA A 126 0.22 11.07 13.19
N ASP A 127 -1.07 10.81 13.36
CA ASP A 127 -1.75 10.89 14.66
C ASP A 127 -1.59 9.58 15.46
N ALA A 128 -1.34 8.45 14.77
CA ALA A 128 -0.91 7.19 15.36
C ALA A 128 -0.02 6.40 14.39
N ILE A 129 0.82 5.52 14.93
CA ILE A 129 1.72 4.66 14.16
C ILE A 129 1.47 3.20 14.57
N LEU A 130 1.17 2.33 13.60
CA LEU A 130 1.09 0.91 13.84
C LEU A 130 2.50 0.30 13.76
N VAL A 131 2.94 -0.28 14.86
CA VAL A 131 4.31 -0.76 15.05
C VAL A 131 4.32 -2.28 15.21
N THR A 132 5.15 -2.98 14.44
CA THR A 132 5.42 -4.41 14.68
C THR A 132 6.54 -4.57 15.68
N ALA A 133 6.38 -5.50 16.64
CA ALA A 133 7.41 -5.87 17.60
C ALA A 133 7.26 -7.34 17.96
N ARG A 134 8.34 -7.99 18.43
CA ARG A 134 8.21 -9.31 19.09
C ARG A 134 7.31 -9.20 20.32
N ARG A 135 6.55 -10.24 20.59
CA ARG A 135 5.61 -10.28 21.72
C ARG A 135 6.29 -10.01 23.05
N THR A 136 7.47 -10.61 23.26
CA THR A 136 8.34 -10.38 24.43
C THR A 136 9.81 -10.44 24.02
N ALA A 137 10.72 -10.12 24.91
CA ALA A 137 12.16 -10.23 24.65
C ALA A 137 12.62 -11.69 24.42
N GLU A 138 11.92 -12.65 25.01
CA GLU A 138 12.20 -14.09 24.89
C GLU A 138 11.51 -14.75 23.70
N SER A 139 10.53 -14.07 23.09
CA SER A 139 9.79 -14.60 21.94
C SER A 139 10.70 -14.78 20.72
N ALA A 140 10.37 -15.75 19.87
CA ALA A 140 11.02 -15.89 18.58
C ALA A 140 10.85 -14.62 17.72
N ALA A 141 11.79 -14.33 16.84
CA ALA A 141 11.76 -13.14 15.99
C ALA A 141 10.50 -13.05 15.10
N ALA A 142 9.87 -14.18 14.80
CA ALA A 142 8.64 -14.26 14.01
C ALA A 142 7.36 -14.17 14.86
N ASP A 143 7.42 -14.34 16.18
CA ASP A 143 6.28 -14.15 17.08
C ASP A 143 6.11 -12.66 17.36
N GLN A 144 5.36 -12.01 16.49
CA GLN A 144 5.16 -10.56 16.52
C GLN A 144 3.72 -10.20 16.87
N VAL A 145 3.57 -9.02 17.40
CA VAL A 145 2.30 -8.30 17.63
C VAL A 145 2.28 -7.00 16.83
N LEU A 146 1.11 -6.46 16.60
CA LEU A 146 0.88 -5.13 16.01
C LEU A 146 0.35 -4.21 17.10
N ILE A 147 0.97 -3.06 17.28
CA ILE A 147 0.72 -2.12 18.37
C ILE A 147 0.30 -0.79 17.78
N VAL A 148 -0.72 -0.15 18.31
CA VAL A 148 -1.09 1.23 17.98
C VAL A 148 -0.39 2.19 18.93
N ALA A 149 0.66 2.86 18.46
CA ALA A 149 1.36 3.89 19.20
C ALA A 149 0.73 5.26 18.89
N LEU A 150 0.05 5.87 19.86
CA LEU A 150 -0.56 7.20 19.72
C LEU A 150 0.51 8.29 19.70
N ARG A 151 0.25 9.37 18.95
CA ARG A 151 1.21 10.47 18.78
C ARG A 151 1.69 11.07 20.10
N ASP A 152 0.77 11.29 21.03
CA ASP A 152 1.08 11.91 22.33
C ASP A 152 1.84 10.98 23.28
N GLU A 153 1.88 9.69 22.98
CA GLU A 153 2.57 8.63 23.73
C GLU A 153 3.86 8.17 23.03
N THR A 154 4.25 8.87 21.93
CA THR A 154 5.37 8.44 21.08
C THR A 154 6.38 9.55 20.89
N LEU A 155 7.64 9.26 21.23
CA LEU A 155 8.80 10.07 20.88
C LEU A 155 9.35 9.58 19.54
N LEU A 156 9.43 10.48 18.56
CA LEU A 156 10.07 10.25 17.28
C LEU A 156 11.34 11.10 17.17
N GLU A 157 12.48 10.47 17.31
CA GLU A 157 13.78 11.10 17.08
C GLU A 157 14.20 10.85 15.63
N LYS A 158 14.25 11.92 14.84
CA LYS A 158 14.61 11.85 13.42
C LYS A 158 16.07 11.40 13.25
N ARG A 159 16.30 10.38 12.41
CA ARG A 159 17.61 9.78 12.13
C ARG A 159 18.08 9.92 10.69
N GLY A 160 17.46 10.77 9.91
CA GLY A 160 17.82 10.96 8.52
C GLY A 160 16.89 11.93 7.80
N VAL A 161 17.14 12.11 6.52
CA VAL A 161 16.33 12.92 5.62
C VAL A 161 15.77 12.04 4.51
N TRP A 162 14.58 12.36 4.04
CA TRP A 162 14.00 11.71 2.86
C TRP A 162 14.36 12.48 1.59
N ASP A 163 15.60 12.30 1.12
CA ASP A 163 16.05 12.84 -0.17
C ASP A 163 16.13 11.70 -1.19
N SER A 164 15.02 11.46 -1.87
CA SER A 164 14.79 10.35 -2.79
C SER A 164 14.54 10.84 -4.20
N MET A 165 14.76 9.96 -5.19
CA MET A 165 14.51 10.22 -6.60
C MET A 165 13.03 10.52 -6.89
N GLY A 166 12.13 9.74 -6.34
CA GLY A 166 10.67 9.85 -6.46
C GLY A 166 9.97 9.66 -5.12
N MET A 167 8.66 9.75 -5.10
CA MET A 167 7.82 9.62 -3.90
C MET A 167 8.25 10.57 -2.77
N ARG A 168 8.78 11.75 -3.12
CA ARG A 168 9.35 12.71 -2.17
C ARG A 168 8.33 13.22 -1.16
N GLY A 169 7.07 13.35 -1.60
CA GLY A 169 5.96 13.81 -0.76
C GLY A 169 5.51 12.81 0.31
N THR A 170 6.02 11.57 0.32
CA THR A 170 5.71 10.61 1.40
C THR A 170 6.49 10.90 2.68
N CYS A 171 7.50 11.75 2.66
CA CYS A 171 8.30 12.13 3.83
C CYS A 171 8.69 10.91 4.68
N SER A 172 9.31 9.90 4.03
CA SER A 172 9.62 8.61 4.65
C SER A 172 10.96 8.64 5.39
N GLU A 173 11.11 9.59 6.31
CA GLU A 173 12.31 9.71 7.12
C GLU A 173 12.53 8.50 8.03
N GLY A 174 13.78 8.27 8.44
CA GLY A 174 14.15 7.31 9.48
C GLY A 174 13.94 7.89 10.87
N PHE A 175 13.54 7.03 11.82
CA PHE A 175 13.29 7.43 13.21
C PHE A 175 13.80 6.37 14.20
N ARG A 176 14.27 6.86 15.35
CA ARG A 176 14.18 6.11 16.61
C ARG A 176 12.81 6.40 17.19
N LEU A 177 11.97 5.38 17.24
CA LEU A 177 10.63 5.44 17.79
C LEU A 177 10.67 4.84 19.19
N VAL A 178 10.27 5.62 20.20
CA VAL A 178 10.05 5.16 21.58
C VAL A 178 8.60 5.44 21.92
N ALA A 179 7.85 4.40 22.25
CA ALA A 179 6.44 4.54 22.60
C ALA A 179 6.10 3.75 23.86
N SER A 180 5.15 4.27 24.62
CA SER A 180 4.57 3.58 25.77
C SER A 180 3.09 3.90 25.84
N GLY A 181 2.27 2.94 26.23
CA GLY A 181 0.83 3.13 26.26
C GLY A 181 0.12 2.03 27.07
N LEU A 182 -1.19 1.92 26.89
CA LEU A 182 -1.98 0.88 27.54
C LEU A 182 -1.77 -0.47 26.83
N ALA A 183 -1.69 -1.57 27.58
CA ALA A 183 -1.60 -2.92 27.01
C ALA A 183 -2.74 -3.23 26.00
N GLY A 184 -3.91 -2.61 26.19
CA GLY A 184 -5.05 -2.72 25.27
C GLY A 184 -4.84 -2.11 23.88
N GLN A 185 -3.73 -1.38 23.63
CA GLN A 185 -3.34 -0.87 22.31
C GLN A 185 -2.67 -1.94 21.43
N ILE A 186 -2.31 -3.07 22.00
CA ILE A 186 -1.79 -4.23 21.28
C ILE A 186 -2.97 -4.98 20.67
N LEU A 187 -2.94 -5.20 19.34
CA LEU A 187 -3.99 -5.99 18.70
C LEU A 187 -3.96 -7.44 19.22
N PRO A 188 -5.13 -8.04 19.48
CA PRO A 188 -5.21 -9.39 20.05
C PRO A 188 -4.72 -10.48 19.10
N THR A 189 -4.89 -10.27 17.78
CA THR A 189 -4.48 -11.22 16.74
C THR A 189 -2.97 -11.21 16.53
N PRO A 190 -2.30 -12.36 16.40
CA PRO A 190 -0.88 -12.42 16.04
C PRO A 190 -0.58 -11.71 14.72
N PHE A 191 0.55 -11.00 14.64
CA PHE A 191 0.87 -10.21 13.44
C PHE A 191 0.98 -11.07 12.16
N ALA A 192 1.42 -12.32 12.26
CA ALA A 192 1.48 -13.23 11.12
C ALA A 192 0.10 -13.40 10.45
N GLU A 193 -0.95 -13.52 11.25
CA GLU A 193 -2.32 -13.63 10.76
C GLU A 193 -2.81 -12.30 10.18
N ILE A 194 -2.58 -11.18 10.88
CA ILE A 194 -2.89 -9.84 10.37
C ILE A 194 -2.22 -9.60 9.01
N ALA A 195 -0.94 -9.99 8.89
CA ALA A 195 -0.18 -9.82 7.66
C ALA A 195 -0.77 -10.64 6.51
N ASP A 196 -1.06 -11.92 6.73
CA ASP A 196 -1.51 -12.81 5.67
C ASP A 196 -2.97 -12.57 5.25
N GLN A 197 -3.82 -12.24 6.21
CA GLN A 197 -5.25 -12.10 5.97
C GLN A 197 -5.65 -10.72 5.49
N THR A 198 -4.95 -9.66 5.92
CA THR A 198 -5.38 -8.28 5.70
C THR A 198 -4.25 -7.39 5.17
N MET A 199 -3.15 -7.24 5.91
CA MET A 199 -2.14 -6.24 5.57
C MET A 199 -1.55 -6.44 4.16
N LEU A 200 -1.12 -7.66 3.80
CA LEU A 200 -0.53 -7.92 2.48
C LEU A 200 -1.55 -7.84 1.35
N PRO A 201 -2.73 -8.51 1.41
CA PRO A 201 -3.72 -8.42 0.35
C PRO A 201 -4.20 -6.98 0.11
N VAL A 202 -4.53 -6.24 1.17
CA VAL A 202 -4.97 -4.84 1.07
C VAL A 202 -3.84 -3.96 0.54
N SER A 203 -2.60 -4.15 1.01
CA SER A 203 -1.44 -3.40 0.51
C SER A 203 -1.24 -3.61 -0.98
N HIS A 204 -1.20 -4.86 -1.43
CA HIS A 204 -0.89 -5.17 -2.82
C HIS A 204 -1.98 -4.67 -3.77
N THR A 205 -3.25 -4.71 -3.37
CA THR A 205 -4.35 -4.16 -4.17
C THR A 205 -4.35 -2.64 -4.20
N LEU A 206 -4.22 -1.95 -3.07
CA LEU A 206 -4.23 -0.49 -3.04
C LEU A 206 -2.99 0.13 -3.68
N TRP A 207 -1.80 -0.48 -3.52
CA TRP A 207 -0.60 -0.02 -4.24
C TRP A 207 -0.69 -0.25 -5.73
N ALA A 208 -1.23 -1.39 -6.17
CA ALA A 208 -1.51 -1.64 -7.57
C ALA A 208 -2.48 -0.60 -8.14
N SER A 209 -3.51 -0.20 -7.39
CA SER A 209 -4.43 0.88 -7.77
C SER A 209 -3.69 2.22 -7.93
N VAL A 210 -2.81 2.58 -6.99
CA VAL A 210 -1.97 3.81 -7.11
C VAL A 210 -1.12 3.78 -8.37
N TRP A 211 -0.39 2.69 -8.64
CA TRP A 211 0.49 2.60 -9.82
C TRP A 211 -0.29 2.57 -11.13
N THR A 212 -1.47 1.95 -11.15
CA THR A 212 -2.39 1.98 -12.28
C THR A 212 -2.89 3.40 -12.56
N GLY A 213 -3.21 4.18 -11.53
CA GLY A 213 -3.59 5.58 -11.65
C GLY A 213 -2.48 6.47 -12.20
N VAL A 214 -1.22 6.27 -11.76
CA VAL A 214 -0.05 6.97 -12.31
C VAL A 214 0.13 6.64 -13.79
N ALA A 215 0.03 5.36 -14.17
CA ALA A 215 0.13 4.92 -15.56
C ALA A 215 -1.02 5.49 -16.42
N ALA A 216 -2.23 5.57 -15.87
CA ALA A 216 -3.39 6.13 -16.56
C ALA A 216 -3.22 7.62 -16.90
N ASP A 217 -2.72 8.44 -15.95
CA ASP A 217 -2.42 9.85 -16.25
C ASP A 217 -1.32 9.99 -17.31
N ALA A 218 -0.27 9.18 -17.22
CA ALA A 218 0.78 9.17 -18.24
C ALA A 218 0.22 8.87 -19.64
N VAL A 219 -0.61 7.84 -19.79
CA VAL A 219 -1.27 7.48 -21.05
C VAL A 219 -2.20 8.61 -21.55
N ASN A 220 -2.91 9.28 -20.64
CA ASN A 220 -3.77 10.43 -21.01
C ASN A 220 -2.94 11.59 -21.56
N ARG A 221 -1.77 11.87 -21.00
CA ARG A 221 -0.81 12.86 -21.54
C ARG A 221 -0.30 12.47 -22.92
N ALA A 222 0.03 11.19 -23.13
CA ALA A 222 0.43 10.68 -24.44
C ALA A 222 -0.69 10.81 -25.49
N LYS A 223 -1.94 10.47 -25.11
CA LYS A 223 -3.12 10.67 -25.97
C LYS A 223 -3.30 12.14 -26.37
N ALA A 224 -3.15 13.05 -25.41
CA ALA A 224 -3.26 14.50 -25.66
C ALA A 224 -2.15 14.99 -26.61
N PHE A 225 -0.90 14.55 -26.37
CA PHE A 225 0.25 14.87 -27.22
C PHE A 225 0.04 14.35 -28.66
N TYR A 226 -0.33 13.08 -28.82
CA TYR A 226 -0.55 12.47 -30.13
C TYR A 226 -1.67 13.16 -30.91
N ARG A 227 -2.78 13.53 -30.25
CA ARG A 227 -3.87 14.32 -30.87
C ARG A 227 -3.38 15.69 -31.33
N ALA A 228 -2.53 16.36 -30.55
CA ALA A 228 -1.96 17.65 -30.95
C ALA A 228 -1.05 17.51 -32.19
N GLN A 229 -0.22 16.46 -32.24
CA GLN A 229 0.61 16.16 -33.43
C GLN A 229 -0.23 15.85 -34.67
N ALA A 230 -1.25 15.01 -34.54
CA ALA A 230 -2.11 14.64 -35.67
C ALA A 230 -2.83 15.85 -36.32
N ARG A 231 -3.21 16.85 -35.49
CA ARG A 231 -3.79 18.10 -35.97
C ARG A 231 -2.77 18.96 -36.75
N SER A 232 -1.50 18.93 -36.33
CA SER A 232 -0.46 19.73 -36.99
C SER A 232 0.07 19.11 -38.31
N LYS A 233 -0.07 17.79 -38.46
CA LYS A 233 0.41 17.03 -39.62
C LYS A 233 -0.65 16.00 -40.08
N PRO A 234 -1.75 16.42 -40.73
CA PRO A 234 -2.79 15.51 -41.16
C PRO A 234 -2.26 14.44 -42.13
N GLY A 235 -2.71 13.18 -41.96
CA GLY A 235 -2.38 12.08 -42.89
C GLY A 235 -1.03 11.40 -42.65
N ALA A 236 -0.18 11.89 -41.72
CA ALA A 236 1.06 11.23 -41.40
C ALA A 236 0.84 10.10 -40.36
N ILE A 237 1.17 8.86 -40.75
CA ILE A 237 1.24 7.74 -39.77
C ILE A 237 2.54 7.90 -39.02
N SER A 238 2.41 8.21 -37.70
CA SER A 238 3.57 8.36 -36.82
C SER A 238 3.86 7.05 -36.07
N PRO A 239 5.13 6.64 -35.91
CA PRO A 239 5.51 5.53 -35.01
C PRO A 239 4.98 5.70 -33.56
N ALA A 240 4.73 6.94 -33.14
CA ALA A 240 4.10 7.26 -31.85
C ALA A 240 2.70 6.63 -31.72
N GLY A 241 1.94 6.47 -32.80
CA GLY A 241 0.63 5.82 -32.78
C GLY A 241 0.69 4.34 -32.40
N MET A 242 1.69 3.60 -32.92
CA MET A 242 1.88 2.18 -32.56
C MET A 242 2.31 2.05 -31.09
N ARG A 243 3.23 2.91 -30.62
CA ARG A 243 3.62 2.94 -29.20
C ARG A 243 2.45 3.30 -28.31
N LEU A 244 1.59 4.23 -28.73
CA LEU A 244 0.40 4.59 -27.95
C LEU A 244 -0.58 3.41 -27.84
N ALA A 245 -0.80 2.68 -28.93
CA ALA A 245 -1.64 1.47 -28.91
C ALA A 245 -1.05 0.41 -27.95
N HIS A 246 0.27 0.22 -27.95
CA HIS A 246 0.96 -0.67 -27.03
C HIS A 246 0.80 -0.23 -25.57
N ALA A 247 1.08 1.04 -25.25
CA ALA A 247 0.93 1.59 -23.91
C ALA A 247 -0.52 1.47 -23.38
N VAL A 248 -1.52 1.68 -24.25
CA VAL A 248 -2.94 1.49 -23.90
C VAL A 248 -3.23 0.01 -23.61
N GLY A 249 -2.69 -0.92 -24.41
CA GLY A 249 -2.84 -2.36 -24.18
C GLY A 249 -2.25 -2.79 -22.83
N LEU A 250 -1.04 -2.32 -22.48
CA LEU A 250 -0.42 -2.57 -21.18
C LEU A 250 -1.27 -2.04 -20.03
N LEU A 251 -1.79 -0.80 -20.14
CA LEU A 251 -2.66 -0.22 -19.13
C LEU A 251 -3.96 -1.03 -18.96
N GLN A 252 -4.57 -1.48 -20.04
CA GLN A 252 -5.76 -2.33 -20.00
C GLN A 252 -5.49 -3.68 -19.31
N MET A 253 -4.33 -4.29 -19.53
CA MET A 253 -3.92 -5.50 -18.82
C MET A 253 -3.74 -5.25 -17.33
N MET A 254 -3.13 -4.11 -16.93
CA MET A 254 -3.04 -3.72 -15.52
C MET A 254 -4.42 -3.58 -14.88
N GLN A 255 -5.35 -2.88 -15.54
CA GLN A 255 -6.71 -2.67 -15.05
C GLN A 255 -7.49 -3.98 -14.91
N ALA A 256 -7.40 -4.87 -15.90
CA ALA A 256 -8.03 -6.19 -15.84
C ALA A 256 -7.46 -7.04 -14.69
N ARG A 257 -6.12 -7.07 -14.54
CA ARG A 257 -5.47 -7.82 -13.45
C ARG A 257 -5.86 -7.27 -12.07
N LEU A 258 -5.94 -5.94 -11.93
CA LEU A 258 -6.37 -5.28 -10.69
C LEU A 258 -7.83 -5.62 -10.37
N SER A 259 -8.74 -5.57 -11.36
CA SER A 259 -10.15 -5.93 -11.16
C SER A 259 -10.32 -7.36 -10.63
N VAL A 260 -9.63 -8.33 -11.25
CA VAL A 260 -9.65 -9.73 -10.81
C VAL A 260 -9.14 -9.86 -9.37
N ALA A 261 -8.07 -9.12 -9.02
CA ALA A 261 -7.51 -9.17 -7.66
C ALA A 261 -8.42 -8.56 -6.60
N LEU A 262 -9.10 -7.45 -6.91
CA LEU A 262 -10.09 -6.84 -6.02
C LEU A 262 -11.29 -7.78 -5.77
N ASP A 263 -11.76 -8.47 -6.83
CA ASP A 263 -12.82 -9.47 -6.68
C ASP A 263 -12.37 -10.66 -5.84
N ALA A 264 -11.14 -11.14 -6.03
CA ALA A 264 -10.56 -12.22 -5.24
C ALA A 264 -10.40 -11.82 -3.77
N ALA A 265 -9.90 -10.60 -3.49
CA ALA A 265 -9.77 -10.08 -2.13
C ALA A 265 -11.13 -9.95 -1.43
N ARG A 266 -12.15 -9.46 -2.15
CA ARG A 266 -13.54 -9.40 -1.65
C ARG A 266 -14.10 -10.77 -1.32
N ALA A 267 -13.89 -11.75 -2.19
CA ALA A 267 -14.34 -13.12 -1.97
C ALA A 267 -13.64 -13.76 -0.76
N ALA A 268 -12.32 -13.57 -0.63
CA ALA A 268 -11.55 -14.06 0.52
C ALA A 268 -12.00 -13.43 1.84
N HIS A 269 -12.29 -12.13 1.85
CA HIS A 269 -12.84 -11.44 3.02
C HIS A 269 -14.23 -11.99 3.39
N ALA A 270 -15.14 -12.13 2.44
CA ALA A 270 -16.48 -12.68 2.69
C ALA A 270 -16.43 -14.12 3.22
N ALA A 271 -15.55 -14.96 2.68
CA ALA A 271 -15.36 -16.33 3.17
C ALA A 271 -14.93 -16.36 4.65
N ARG A 272 -14.00 -15.48 5.06
CA ARG A 272 -13.57 -15.38 6.47
C ARG A 272 -14.69 -14.99 7.44
N LEU A 273 -15.65 -14.20 6.99
CA LEU A 273 -16.81 -13.82 7.82
C LEU A 273 -17.83 -14.96 8.00
N HIS A 274 -17.86 -15.92 7.06
CA HIS A 274 -18.86 -17.00 7.04
C HIS A 274 -18.32 -18.36 7.47
N GLU A 275 -17.01 -18.59 7.38
CA GLU A 275 -16.37 -19.87 7.70
C GLU A 275 -15.46 -19.72 8.93
N SER A 276 -15.45 -20.74 9.80
CA SER A 276 -14.39 -20.87 10.80
C SER A 276 -13.05 -20.98 10.07
N GLN A 277 -12.07 -20.15 10.42
CA GLN A 277 -10.73 -20.11 9.77
C GLN A 277 -10.01 -21.47 9.72
N ALA A 278 -10.40 -22.42 10.60
CA ALA A 278 -9.85 -23.77 10.64
C ALA A 278 -10.16 -24.61 9.39
N ASP A 279 -11.15 -24.23 8.58
CA ASP A 279 -11.68 -25.06 7.51
C ASP A 279 -11.26 -24.61 6.09
N ALA A 280 -10.58 -23.46 5.95
CA ALA A 280 -10.12 -23.02 4.63
C ALA A 280 -9.05 -23.97 4.06
N PRO A 281 -9.23 -24.52 2.83
CA PRO A 281 -8.24 -25.42 2.25
C PRO A 281 -6.90 -24.72 2.09
N LEU A 282 -5.83 -25.32 2.61
CA LEU A 282 -4.45 -24.78 2.48
C LEU A 282 -4.11 -24.40 1.04
N ALA A 283 -4.54 -25.17 0.06
CA ALA A 283 -4.31 -24.89 -1.36
C ALA A 283 -4.95 -23.55 -1.80
N ALA A 284 -6.14 -23.20 -1.29
CA ALA A 284 -6.79 -21.92 -1.59
C ALA A 284 -6.03 -20.74 -0.97
N MET A 285 -5.54 -20.89 0.27
CA MET A 285 -4.74 -19.88 0.95
C MET A 285 -3.40 -19.63 0.21
N LEU A 286 -2.70 -20.70 -0.18
CA LEU A 286 -1.45 -20.59 -0.93
C LEU A 286 -1.67 -19.99 -2.32
N GLY A 287 -2.78 -20.34 -2.99
CA GLY A 287 -3.20 -19.76 -4.26
C GLY A 287 -3.42 -18.26 -4.14
N PHE A 288 -4.22 -17.84 -3.18
CA PHE A 288 -4.53 -16.43 -2.94
C PHE A 288 -3.27 -15.60 -2.61
N ALA A 289 -2.38 -16.12 -1.74
CA ALA A 289 -1.12 -15.45 -1.41
C ALA A 289 -0.22 -15.29 -2.64
N SER A 290 -0.13 -16.34 -3.48
CA SER A 290 0.62 -16.30 -4.75
C SER A 290 0.03 -15.26 -5.72
N ASP A 291 -1.29 -15.20 -5.82
CA ASP A 291 -1.99 -14.23 -6.67
C ASP A 291 -1.76 -12.78 -6.22
N MET A 292 -1.80 -12.50 -4.93
CA MET A 292 -1.51 -11.16 -4.40
C MET A 292 -0.05 -10.76 -4.65
N ASN A 293 0.89 -11.69 -4.48
CA ASN A 293 2.30 -11.48 -4.78
C ASN A 293 2.52 -11.15 -6.27
N THR A 294 1.94 -11.93 -7.16
CA THR A 294 2.05 -11.72 -8.62
C THR A 294 1.33 -10.46 -9.08
N LEU A 295 0.23 -10.06 -8.44
CA LEU A 295 -0.39 -8.77 -8.68
C LEU A 295 0.62 -7.64 -8.45
N LYS A 296 1.25 -7.61 -7.27
CA LYS A 296 2.20 -6.55 -6.90
C LYS A 296 3.39 -6.49 -7.86
N THR A 297 4.01 -7.63 -8.15
CA THR A 297 5.21 -7.68 -8.99
C THR A 297 4.91 -7.33 -10.45
N SER A 298 3.82 -7.85 -11.02
CA SER A 298 3.43 -7.57 -12.40
C SER A 298 3.02 -6.11 -12.60
N ILE A 299 2.13 -5.57 -11.74
CA ILE A 299 1.67 -4.18 -11.89
C ILE A 299 2.82 -3.19 -11.68
N SER A 300 3.69 -3.40 -10.68
CA SER A 300 4.83 -2.50 -10.43
C SER A 300 5.83 -2.43 -11.60
N SER A 301 6.04 -3.55 -12.30
CA SER A 301 6.91 -3.60 -13.47
C SER A 301 6.23 -3.02 -14.72
N THR A 302 4.99 -3.45 -14.99
CA THR A 302 4.24 -2.98 -16.18
C THR A 302 3.97 -1.48 -16.14
N ALA A 303 3.76 -0.89 -14.95
CA ALA A 303 3.59 0.56 -14.81
C ALA A 303 4.83 1.35 -15.30
N LEU A 304 6.04 0.84 -15.04
CA LEU A 304 7.27 1.42 -15.58
C LEU A 304 7.33 1.32 -17.10
N ASP A 305 6.96 0.16 -17.66
CA ASP A 305 6.94 -0.05 -19.11
C ASP A 305 5.96 0.92 -19.78
N VAL A 306 4.75 1.10 -19.22
CA VAL A 306 3.76 2.06 -19.71
C VAL A 306 4.36 3.49 -19.74
N VAL A 307 4.96 3.94 -18.64
CA VAL A 307 5.50 5.31 -18.56
C VAL A 307 6.74 5.47 -19.45
N HIS A 308 7.54 4.42 -19.63
CA HIS A 308 8.65 4.41 -20.59
C HIS A 308 8.12 4.62 -22.03
N GLU A 309 7.11 3.86 -22.47
CA GLU A 309 6.49 4.03 -23.77
C GLU A 309 5.94 5.45 -23.94
N VAL A 310 5.27 5.98 -22.94
CA VAL A 310 4.75 7.35 -22.94
C VAL A 310 5.88 8.38 -23.08
N MET A 311 7.01 8.19 -22.40
CA MET A 311 8.18 9.06 -22.56
C MET A 311 8.67 9.04 -24.02
N MET A 312 8.73 7.87 -24.64
CA MET A 312 9.16 7.74 -26.04
C MET A 312 8.15 8.35 -27.02
N ILE A 313 6.85 8.34 -26.72
CA ILE A 313 5.80 9.00 -27.51
C ILE A 313 5.96 10.52 -27.45
N CYS A 314 6.07 11.07 -26.25
CA CYS A 314 6.09 12.51 -26.00
C CYS A 314 7.48 13.12 -26.29
N GLY A 315 8.56 12.32 -26.30
CA GLY A 315 9.92 12.75 -26.57
C GLY A 315 10.35 13.90 -25.62
N MET A 316 10.98 14.93 -26.18
CA MET A 316 11.44 16.07 -25.39
C MET A 316 10.34 16.82 -24.66
N ALA A 317 9.09 16.77 -25.13
CA ALA A 317 7.97 17.37 -24.41
C ALA A 317 7.59 16.56 -23.16
N GLY A 318 7.74 15.24 -23.18
CA GLY A 318 7.58 14.37 -22.01
C GLY A 318 8.74 14.47 -21.02
N TYR A 319 9.95 14.67 -21.53
CA TYR A 319 11.18 14.73 -20.75
C TYR A 319 11.35 16.05 -19.98
N LYS A 320 10.97 17.19 -20.57
CA LYS A 320 11.07 18.51 -19.95
C LYS A 320 10.03 18.67 -18.84
N ASN A 321 10.46 19.25 -17.70
CA ASN A 321 9.53 19.72 -16.68
C ASN A 321 8.72 20.93 -17.18
N GLY A 322 7.52 21.14 -16.62
CA GLY A 322 6.68 22.31 -16.91
C GLY A 322 5.91 22.27 -18.23
N THR A 323 5.99 21.17 -19.00
CA THR A 323 5.08 20.96 -20.14
C THR A 323 3.82 20.20 -19.72
N PRO A 324 2.69 20.35 -20.44
CA PRO A 324 1.48 19.59 -20.14
C PRO A 324 1.64 18.08 -20.40
N TYR A 325 2.71 17.69 -21.11
CA TYR A 325 3.01 16.31 -21.48
C TYR A 325 4.13 15.68 -20.63
N SER A 326 4.67 16.44 -19.65
CA SER A 326 5.77 15.97 -18.81
C SER A 326 5.39 14.72 -18.03
N VAL A 327 6.22 13.66 -18.11
CA VAL A 327 6.06 12.41 -17.37
C VAL A 327 7.27 12.07 -16.49
N GLY A 328 8.20 13.01 -16.32
CA GLY A 328 9.39 12.80 -15.50
C GLY A 328 9.07 12.49 -14.04
N ARG A 329 8.01 13.09 -13.46
CA ARG A 329 7.53 12.77 -12.11
C ARG A 329 7.00 11.35 -12.04
N HIS A 330 6.14 10.95 -12.99
CA HIS A 330 5.56 9.59 -13.06
C HIS A 330 6.65 8.53 -13.07
N LEU A 331 7.66 8.71 -13.92
CA LEU A 331 8.79 7.79 -14.02
C LEU A 331 9.56 7.70 -12.70
N ARG A 332 9.94 8.84 -12.11
CA ARG A 332 10.67 8.86 -10.84
C ARG A 332 9.88 8.22 -9.69
N ASP A 333 8.59 8.50 -9.60
CA ASP A 333 7.73 7.95 -8.56
C ASP A 333 7.55 6.44 -8.73
N LEU A 334 7.37 5.95 -9.96
CA LEU A 334 7.18 4.53 -10.24
C LEU A 334 8.44 3.68 -10.04
N TYR A 335 9.65 4.24 -10.13
CA TYR A 335 10.85 3.49 -9.77
C TYR A 335 10.86 3.03 -8.31
N SER A 336 10.08 3.63 -7.44
CA SER A 336 9.86 3.13 -6.07
C SER A 336 9.05 1.82 -6.01
N ALA A 337 8.21 1.56 -7.01
CA ALA A 337 7.25 0.47 -6.98
C ALA A 337 7.88 -0.94 -6.86
N PRO A 338 8.90 -1.32 -7.66
CA PRO A 338 9.58 -2.60 -7.51
C PRO A 338 10.47 -2.67 -6.25
N LEU A 339 10.88 -1.53 -5.68
CA LEU A 339 11.73 -1.46 -4.48
C LEU A 339 10.90 -1.59 -3.19
N MET A 340 9.68 -1.09 -3.19
CA MET A 340 8.77 -1.16 -2.07
C MET A 340 8.35 -2.62 -1.84
N ILE A 341 8.78 -3.23 -0.75
CA ILE A 341 8.82 -4.68 -0.54
C ILE A 341 9.40 -5.34 -1.80
N ASN A 342 10.71 -5.35 -1.91
CA ASN A 342 11.50 -5.74 -3.07
C ASN A 342 10.89 -6.88 -3.89
N ASN A 343 10.70 -6.67 -5.22
CA ASN A 343 10.08 -7.64 -6.14
C ASN A 343 10.80 -9.00 -6.15
N ASP A 344 12.14 -9.02 -6.03
CA ASP A 344 12.90 -10.28 -6.04
C ASP A 344 12.58 -11.12 -4.81
N ARG A 345 12.41 -10.48 -3.64
CA ARG A 345 12.00 -11.18 -2.42
C ARG A 345 10.59 -11.74 -2.55
N ILE A 346 9.65 -10.97 -3.12
CA ILE A 346 8.29 -11.45 -3.38
C ILE A 346 8.33 -12.62 -4.36
N ALA A 347 9.14 -12.54 -5.43
CA ALA A 347 9.29 -13.61 -6.41
C ALA A 347 9.86 -14.89 -5.77
N GLN A 348 10.85 -14.79 -4.88
CA GLN A 348 11.38 -15.94 -4.12
C GLN A 348 10.29 -16.57 -3.23
N ASN A 349 9.51 -15.75 -2.51
CA ASN A 349 8.39 -16.26 -1.72
C ASN A 349 7.34 -16.92 -2.60
N THR A 350 6.97 -16.31 -3.73
CA THR A 350 6.02 -16.90 -4.68
C THR A 350 6.50 -18.22 -5.23
N ALA A 351 7.78 -18.34 -5.61
CA ALA A 351 8.36 -19.61 -6.05
C ALA A 351 8.22 -20.71 -4.99
N SER A 352 8.43 -20.38 -3.71
CA SER A 352 8.24 -21.33 -2.61
C SER A 352 6.77 -21.75 -2.45
N LEU A 353 5.83 -20.80 -2.59
CA LEU A 353 4.39 -21.09 -2.55
C LEU A 353 3.96 -22.00 -3.70
N LEU A 354 4.47 -21.76 -4.92
CA LEU A 354 4.17 -22.58 -6.10
C LEU A 354 4.70 -24.03 -5.96
N LEU A 355 5.83 -24.23 -5.30
CA LEU A 355 6.33 -25.57 -5.01
C LEU A 355 5.42 -26.36 -4.05
N ALA A 356 4.74 -25.67 -3.14
CA ALA A 356 3.81 -26.26 -2.19
C ALA A 356 2.40 -26.50 -2.79
N GLN A 357 2.07 -25.88 -3.93
CA GLN A 357 0.80 -26.06 -4.62
C GLN A 357 0.80 -27.33 -5.46
N ARG A 358 -0.31 -28.07 -5.45
CA ARG A 358 -0.51 -29.17 -6.41
C ARG A 358 -0.79 -28.58 -7.80
N PRO A 359 -0.37 -29.28 -8.89
CA PRO A 359 -0.72 -28.85 -10.24
C PRO A 359 -2.23 -28.65 -10.37
N ALA A 360 -2.64 -27.55 -11.00
CA ALA A 360 -4.05 -27.30 -11.30
C ALA A 360 -4.59 -28.41 -12.20
N ALA A 361 -5.81 -28.87 -11.94
CA ALA A 361 -6.47 -29.80 -12.85
C ALA A 361 -6.59 -29.15 -14.25
N PRO A 362 -6.43 -29.91 -15.35
CA PRO A 362 -6.58 -29.36 -16.69
C PRO A 362 -7.91 -28.62 -16.85
N GLY A 363 -7.86 -27.34 -17.24
CA GLY A 363 -9.06 -26.51 -17.49
C GLY A 363 -9.36 -25.42 -16.43
N ARG A 364 -8.55 -25.27 -15.39
CA ARG A 364 -8.59 -24.12 -14.48
C ARG A 364 -7.23 -23.40 -14.51
N VAL A 365 -7.19 -22.33 -15.22
CA VAL A 365 -6.15 -21.29 -15.10
C VAL A 365 -6.65 -20.27 -14.12
#